data_7a77b53965cd41e04ea835d742a0ef3a
#
_entry.id   7a77b53965cd41e04ea835d742a0ef3a
#
_cell.length_a   1.000
_cell.length_b   1.000
_cell.length_c   1.000
_cell.angle_alpha   90.00
_cell.angle_beta   90.00
_cell.angle_gamma   90.00
#
_symmetry.space_group_name_H-M   'P 1'
#
loop_
_entity.id
_entity.type
_entity.pdbx_description
1 polymer ?
#
loop_
_entity_poly.entity_id
_entity_poly.type
_entity_poly.pdbx_seq_one_letter_code
_entity_poly.pdbx_strand_id
1 'polypeptide(L)'
;MRFIIKAITLILLSQILLAEKMETLKDPTVEAERFYESITIDGNLEEESWGRATGTDYFIEIDPGENIMPSEKTKVKVGYDESNLYVAFWASANPADIRASYQKRDRAWGDDFVAIFLDTYGDANVGTMIGANPYGVQLDAKNDGNNDDESFDLIYESQGRITDSGYQVEMSIPFSSLSFPEQEVQEWKVGFYRSLPREKRAQIVWGGFDRTDPCFLCQLGTLTGIRDIKQRGSLEFLPAIVGSQASALDANNTLQKGDINGEASLGIKYSFSSDRFAELTINPDFSQVEADEQQVDVNTTFALYFQEKRPFFNAGNDLIDTWINPIYTRSINNPKIAGRIINRGQKQSWYMLSALDENSPYTIPGEEQSFSEMGGQSFSNIFRMKRTLNDGSFYGVLATDRRMANNNGSGSTVGFDTRYRLNKKYQIEFQTVFSKTVEPNDSLLVDGSFFGDDYSFTFDGESFTGNAVELELRRDTEHWNLEMGYDHSTPTFRFH
;
A
#
# COMPACT_ATOMS: atom_id res chain seq x y z
N MET A 1 -38.59 39.93 32.72
CA MET A 1 -38.22 39.33 31.43
C MET A 1 -36.77 39.58 30.96
N ARG A 2 -36.19 40.76 31.09
CA ARG A 2 -34.80 41.04 30.72
C ARG A 2 -33.72 40.36 31.60
N PHE A 3 -34.04 40.04 32.88
CA PHE A 3 -33.11 39.35 33.79
C PHE A 3 -33.03 37.84 33.54
N ILE A 4 -34.13 37.22 33.10
CA ILE A 4 -34.20 35.77 32.80
C ILE A 4 -33.45 35.45 31.50
N ILE A 5 -33.50 36.32 30.50
CA ILE A 5 -32.81 36.12 29.22
C ILE A 5 -31.29 36.24 29.42
N LYS A 6 -30.80 37.11 30.29
CA LYS A 6 -29.36 37.21 30.61
C LYS A 6 -28.83 36.01 31.41
N ALA A 7 -29.65 35.43 32.28
CA ALA A 7 -29.29 34.20 33.01
C ALA A 7 -29.23 32.98 32.09
N ILE A 8 -30.17 32.83 31.13
CA ILE A 8 -30.19 31.73 30.16
C ILE A 8 -29.01 31.89 29.16
N THR A 9 -28.66 33.08 28.75
CA THR A 9 -27.51 33.32 27.87
C THR A 9 -26.17 33.04 28.61
N LEU A 10 -26.08 33.27 29.90
CA LEU A 10 -24.89 32.96 30.71
C LEU A 10 -24.78 31.45 30.99
N ILE A 11 -25.89 30.73 31.15
CA ILE A 11 -25.92 29.29 31.36
C ILE A 11 -25.65 28.52 30.04
N LEU A 12 -26.05 29.06 28.88
CA LEU A 12 -25.69 28.50 27.57
C LEU A 12 -24.21 28.79 27.17
N LEU A 13 -23.59 29.81 27.71
CA LEU A 13 -22.14 30.05 27.50
C LEU A 13 -21.24 29.24 28.44
N SER A 14 -21.77 28.67 29.52
CA SER A 14 -20.98 27.85 30.46
C SER A 14 -20.94 26.36 30.10
N GLN A 15 -21.53 25.91 29.00
CA GLN A 15 -21.49 24.54 28.53
C GLN A 15 -20.70 24.35 27.23
N ILE A 16 -19.98 25.34 26.76
CA ILE A 16 -18.84 25.06 25.89
C ILE A 16 -17.70 24.66 26.83
N LEU A 17 -17.70 23.41 27.28
CA LEU A 17 -16.48 22.78 27.74
C LEU A 17 -15.51 22.84 26.55
N LEU A 18 -14.67 23.87 26.51
CA LEU A 18 -13.49 23.91 25.69
C LEU A 18 -12.70 22.68 26.12
N ALA A 19 -12.72 21.64 25.32
CA ALA A 19 -11.85 20.50 25.55
C ALA A 19 -10.43 21.04 25.73
N GLU A 20 -9.77 20.67 26.83
CA GLU A 20 -8.44 21.16 27.15
C GLU A 20 -7.48 20.65 26.06
N LYS A 21 -6.83 21.57 25.35
CA LYS A 21 -5.85 21.23 24.33
C LYS A 21 -4.65 20.60 25.01
N MET A 22 -4.30 19.37 24.57
CA MET A 22 -3.13 18.65 25.06
C MET A 22 -1.87 19.11 24.34
N GLU A 23 -0.74 19.01 25.02
CA GLU A 23 0.55 19.27 24.40
C GLU A 23 0.97 18.07 23.53
N THR A 24 1.33 18.33 22.27
CA THR A 24 1.87 17.29 21.40
C THR A 24 3.30 16.96 21.80
N LEU A 25 3.61 15.67 21.89
CA LEU A 25 4.97 15.23 22.17
C LEU A 25 5.81 15.34 20.89
N LYS A 26 6.97 15.95 21.04
CA LYS A 26 7.93 15.99 19.95
C LYS A 26 8.82 14.76 20.01
N ASP A 27 8.81 13.94 18.95
CA ASP A 27 9.61 12.71 18.83
C ASP A 27 9.43 11.76 20.06
N PRO A 28 8.19 11.32 20.38
CA PRO A 28 7.99 10.43 21.53
C PRO A 28 8.71 9.11 21.30
N THR A 29 9.26 8.53 22.37
CA THR A 29 10.03 7.29 22.28
C THR A 29 9.40 6.20 23.14
N VAL A 30 9.38 4.99 22.62
CA VAL A 30 8.99 3.77 23.34
C VAL A 30 10.07 2.70 23.17
N GLU A 31 10.36 1.96 24.22
CA GLU A 31 11.35 0.89 24.20
C GLU A 31 10.65 -0.47 24.16
N ALA A 32 11.04 -1.33 23.21
CA ALA A 32 10.57 -2.70 23.16
C ALA A 32 11.32 -3.57 24.17
N GLU A 33 10.56 -4.33 24.97
CA GLU A 33 11.09 -5.28 25.95
C GLU A 33 11.41 -6.62 25.27
N ARG A 34 12.59 -7.19 25.55
CA ARG A 34 12.92 -8.51 25.03
C ARG A 34 12.25 -9.60 25.86
N PHE A 35 11.44 -10.42 25.19
CA PHE A 35 10.78 -11.57 25.77
C PHE A 35 11.63 -12.83 25.62
N TYR A 36 11.71 -13.60 26.68
CA TYR A 36 12.42 -14.88 26.72
C TYR A 36 11.46 -16.06 26.85
N GLU A 37 10.20 -15.76 27.11
CA GLU A 37 9.12 -16.73 27.26
C GLU A 37 8.22 -16.61 26.01
N SER A 38 7.62 -17.72 25.61
CA SER A 38 6.68 -17.73 24.50
C SER A 38 5.42 -16.95 24.86
N ILE A 39 4.99 -16.07 23.98
CA ILE A 39 3.70 -15.38 24.03
C ILE A 39 2.69 -16.20 23.23
N THR A 40 1.50 -16.36 23.80
CA THR A 40 0.38 -17.00 23.10
C THR A 40 -0.60 -15.91 22.68
N ILE A 41 -0.83 -15.78 21.39
CA ILE A 41 -1.73 -14.75 20.87
C ILE A 41 -3.18 -15.21 21.07
N ASP A 42 -3.73 -14.94 22.25
CA ASP A 42 -5.09 -15.32 22.63
C ASP A 42 -5.97 -14.13 23.08
N GLY A 43 -5.38 -12.92 23.07
CA GLY A 43 -6.01 -11.68 23.47
C GLY A 43 -6.15 -11.50 24.98
N ASN A 44 -5.49 -12.36 25.78
CA ASN A 44 -5.42 -12.24 27.21
C ASN A 44 -4.02 -11.75 27.62
N LEU A 45 -3.90 -10.52 28.02
CA LEU A 45 -2.64 -9.81 28.25
C LEU A 45 -2.16 -9.97 29.71
N GLU A 46 -2.29 -11.19 30.29
CA GLU A 46 -1.91 -11.49 31.66
C GLU A 46 -0.51 -12.13 31.80
N GLU A 47 0.18 -12.41 30.68
CA GLU A 47 1.51 -13.00 30.72
C GLU A 47 2.50 -12.09 31.46
N GLU A 48 3.42 -12.70 32.20
CA GLU A 48 4.42 -12.00 32.99
C GLU A 48 5.30 -11.09 32.11
N SER A 49 5.53 -11.48 30.87
CA SER A 49 6.26 -10.67 29.86
C SER A 49 5.61 -9.32 29.62
N TRP A 50 4.29 -9.26 29.51
CA TRP A 50 3.56 -7.98 29.43
C TRP A 50 3.64 -7.17 30.74
N GLY A 51 3.78 -7.84 31.87
CA GLY A 51 4.02 -7.18 33.16
C GLY A 51 5.33 -6.40 33.18
N ARG A 52 6.41 -6.96 32.61
CA ARG A 52 7.74 -6.34 32.51
C ARG A 52 7.86 -5.27 31.45
N ALA A 53 7.15 -5.44 30.32
CA ALA A 53 7.23 -4.52 29.19
C ALA A 53 6.86 -3.09 29.59
N THR A 54 7.66 -2.15 29.14
CA THR A 54 7.33 -0.73 29.20
C THR A 54 6.26 -0.40 28.15
N GLY A 55 5.59 0.71 28.31
CA GLY A 55 4.54 1.11 27.38
C GLY A 55 4.20 2.58 27.52
N THR A 56 3.19 3.00 26.79
CA THR A 56 2.70 4.37 26.83
C THR A 56 1.18 4.41 26.89
N ASP A 57 0.66 5.43 27.52
CA ASP A 57 -0.78 5.75 27.61
C ASP A 57 -1.06 7.20 27.25
N TYR A 58 -0.06 7.92 26.73
CA TYR A 58 -0.22 9.31 26.33
C TYR A 58 -0.80 9.41 24.93
N PHE A 59 -2.11 9.20 24.85
CA PHE A 59 -2.88 9.27 23.63
C PHE A 59 -3.69 10.56 23.56
N ILE A 60 -3.84 11.09 22.36
CA ILE A 60 -4.46 12.39 22.06
C ILE A 60 -5.47 12.20 20.94
N GLU A 61 -6.68 12.77 21.09
CA GLU A 61 -7.67 12.80 20.03
C GLU A 61 -7.32 13.93 19.05
N ILE A 62 -7.16 13.56 17.78
CA ILE A 62 -6.76 14.47 16.70
C ILE A 62 -7.93 14.84 15.76
N ASP A 63 -8.96 14.00 15.71
CA ASP A 63 -10.15 14.22 14.91
C ASP A 63 -11.36 13.54 15.60
N PRO A 64 -12.53 14.21 15.73
CA PRO A 64 -12.85 15.60 15.37
C PRO A 64 -12.22 16.63 16.30
N GLY A 65 -11.59 16.18 17.39
CA GLY A 65 -10.82 17.04 18.28
C GLY A 65 -9.54 17.56 17.62
N GLU A 66 -8.98 18.62 18.20
CA GLU A 66 -7.72 19.21 17.73
C GLU A 66 -6.67 19.10 18.83
N ASN A 67 -6.08 17.93 18.97
CA ASN A 67 -5.17 17.59 20.04
C ASN A 67 -5.78 17.83 21.43
N ILE A 68 -6.91 17.16 21.67
CA ILE A 68 -7.62 17.21 22.94
C ILE A 68 -7.49 15.87 23.70
N MET A 69 -7.87 15.90 24.96
CA MET A 69 -7.96 14.67 25.76
C MET A 69 -9.02 13.72 25.17
N PRO A 70 -8.66 12.48 24.86
CA PRO A 70 -9.64 11.51 24.32
C PRO A 70 -10.67 11.14 25.38
N SER A 71 -11.88 10.85 24.93
CA SER A 71 -12.99 10.41 25.82
C SER A 71 -12.69 9.06 26.48
N GLU A 72 -11.89 8.22 25.85
CA GLU A 72 -11.56 6.86 26.28
C GLU A 72 -10.05 6.64 26.31
N LYS A 73 -9.57 6.00 27.37
CA LYS A 73 -8.15 5.75 27.56
C LYS A 73 -7.65 4.60 26.68
N THR A 74 -6.43 4.74 26.22
CA THR A 74 -5.69 3.69 25.51
C THR A 74 -4.32 3.53 26.13
N LYS A 75 -3.85 2.29 26.22
CA LYS A 75 -2.49 1.95 26.62
C LYS A 75 -1.93 0.95 25.62
N VAL A 76 -0.66 1.06 25.30
CA VAL A 76 0.06 0.12 24.45
C VAL A 76 1.36 -0.30 25.10
N LYS A 77 1.76 -1.54 24.87
CA LYS A 77 3.07 -2.07 25.20
C LYS A 77 3.66 -2.79 24.00
N VAL A 78 4.97 -2.79 23.91
CA VAL A 78 5.72 -3.42 22.82
C VAL A 78 6.78 -4.32 23.40
N GLY A 79 6.88 -5.53 22.85
CA GLY A 79 7.91 -6.49 23.17
C GLY A 79 8.40 -7.20 21.91
N TYR A 80 9.48 -7.97 22.02
CA TYR A 80 10.02 -8.74 20.91
C TYR A 80 10.77 -9.97 21.40
N ASP A 81 10.87 -10.98 20.54
CA ASP A 81 11.77 -12.11 20.72
C ASP A 81 12.75 -12.22 19.53
N GLU A 82 13.28 -13.38 19.26
CA GLU A 82 14.19 -13.60 18.12
C GLU A 82 13.50 -13.56 16.77
N SER A 83 12.18 -13.75 16.73
CA SER A 83 11.40 -13.99 15.52
C SER A 83 10.29 -12.97 15.27
N ASN A 84 9.74 -12.38 16.34
CA ASN A 84 8.53 -11.58 16.27
C ASN A 84 8.64 -10.28 17.05
N LEU A 85 7.96 -9.26 16.54
CA LEU A 85 7.55 -8.08 17.27
C LEU A 85 6.15 -8.33 17.85
N TYR A 86 5.94 -8.07 19.14
CA TYR A 86 4.67 -8.20 19.81
C TYR A 86 4.12 -6.84 20.21
N VAL A 87 2.83 -6.63 19.99
CA VAL A 87 2.15 -5.37 20.35
C VAL A 87 0.86 -5.70 21.10
N ALA A 88 0.68 -5.12 22.26
CA ALA A 88 -0.50 -5.29 23.08
C ALA A 88 -1.19 -3.96 23.37
N PHE A 89 -2.50 -3.90 23.12
CA PHE A 89 -3.34 -2.74 23.39
C PHE A 89 -4.38 -3.04 24.48
N TRP A 90 -4.52 -2.10 25.40
CA TRP A 90 -5.63 -1.99 26.36
C TRP A 90 -6.45 -0.77 25.98
N ALA A 91 -7.62 -0.97 25.45
CA ALA A 91 -8.51 0.07 24.97
C ALA A 91 -9.75 0.15 25.88
N SER A 92 -9.77 1.13 26.79
CA SER A 92 -10.92 1.34 27.66
C SER A 92 -12.13 1.77 26.85
N ALA A 93 -13.30 1.23 27.18
CA ALA A 93 -14.58 1.60 26.60
C ALA A 93 -15.72 1.01 27.43
N ASN A 94 -16.91 1.59 27.36
CA ASN A 94 -18.10 0.89 27.79
C ASN A 94 -18.37 -0.28 26.81
N PRO A 95 -18.43 -1.54 27.28
CA PRO A 95 -18.63 -2.70 26.40
C PRO A 95 -19.86 -2.62 25.50
N ALA A 96 -20.93 -1.93 25.96
CA ALA A 96 -22.16 -1.75 25.19
C ALA A 96 -21.99 -0.80 23.99
N ASP A 97 -20.95 0.04 23.99
CA ASP A 97 -20.68 1.03 22.94
C ASP A 97 -19.64 0.54 21.93
N ILE A 98 -19.00 -0.60 22.19
CA ILE A 98 -18.00 -1.19 21.29
C ILE A 98 -18.67 -1.67 20.01
N ARG A 99 -18.17 -1.20 18.89
CA ARG A 99 -18.56 -1.68 17.55
C ARG A 99 -17.53 -2.66 17.06
N ALA A 100 -17.91 -3.92 16.94
CA ALA A 100 -17.04 -4.97 16.47
C ALA A 100 -17.87 -6.02 15.69
N SER A 101 -17.30 -6.50 14.60
CA SER A 101 -17.93 -7.50 13.73
C SER A 101 -16.91 -8.52 13.26
N TYR A 102 -17.35 -9.77 13.08
CA TYR A 102 -16.56 -10.79 12.39
C TYR A 102 -16.71 -10.58 10.88
N GLN A 103 -15.65 -10.14 10.24
CA GLN A 103 -15.61 -9.88 8.81
C GLN A 103 -14.37 -10.55 8.19
N LYS A 104 -14.28 -10.50 6.88
CA LYS A 104 -13.03 -10.81 6.19
C LYS A 104 -11.97 -9.76 6.56
N ARG A 105 -10.70 -10.11 6.43
CA ARG A 105 -9.58 -9.20 6.50
C ARG A 105 -9.88 -7.93 5.67
N ASP A 106 -9.43 -6.78 6.16
CA ASP A 106 -9.56 -5.45 5.54
C ASP A 106 -11.01 -5.00 5.25
N ARG A 107 -11.99 -5.56 5.98
CA ARG A 107 -13.40 -5.13 5.88
C ARG A 107 -13.96 -4.54 7.19
N ALA A 108 -13.13 -4.50 8.24
CA ALA A 108 -13.54 -4.02 9.56
C ALA A 108 -13.19 -2.54 9.84
N TRP A 109 -12.92 -1.73 8.83
CA TRP A 109 -12.62 -0.30 8.98
C TRP A 109 -13.72 0.53 9.65
N GLY A 110 -14.95 0.02 9.62
CA GLY A 110 -16.12 0.61 10.28
C GLY A 110 -16.19 0.38 11.79
N ASP A 111 -15.42 -0.56 12.31
CA ASP A 111 -15.42 -0.98 13.70
C ASP A 111 -14.52 -0.11 14.60
N ASP A 112 -14.59 -0.34 15.92
CA ASP A 112 -13.48 0.00 16.82
C ASP A 112 -12.26 -0.80 16.36
N PHE A 113 -11.09 -0.19 16.28
CA PHE A 113 -9.84 -0.91 16.04
C PHE A 113 -8.64 -0.15 16.61
N VAL A 114 -7.57 -0.89 16.80
CA VAL A 114 -6.26 -0.36 17.16
C VAL A 114 -5.24 -0.76 16.11
N ALA A 115 -4.23 0.06 15.90
CA ALA A 115 -3.17 -0.20 14.93
C ALA A 115 -1.82 0.36 15.38
N ILE A 116 -0.77 -0.27 14.86
CA ILE A 116 0.60 0.24 14.87
C ILE A 116 0.96 0.66 13.44
N PHE A 117 1.59 1.81 13.31
CA PHE A 117 2.27 2.25 12.09
C PHE A 117 3.76 2.03 12.26
N LEU A 118 4.40 1.42 11.28
CA LEU A 118 5.83 1.15 11.28
C LEU A 118 6.47 1.72 10.00
N ASP A 119 7.45 2.62 10.17
CA ASP A 119 8.43 2.94 9.16
C ASP A 119 9.79 2.46 9.67
N THR A 120 10.17 1.28 9.22
CA THR A 120 11.38 0.57 9.67
C THR A 120 12.67 1.18 9.12
N TYR A 121 12.59 2.00 8.08
CA TYR A 121 13.71 2.73 7.49
C TYR A 121 13.86 4.14 8.06
N GLY A 122 12.81 4.70 8.65
CA GLY A 122 12.77 6.04 9.21
C GLY A 122 12.94 7.14 8.17
N ASP A 123 12.49 6.88 6.94
CA ASP A 123 12.67 7.78 5.82
C ASP A 123 11.40 8.53 5.42
N ALA A 124 10.30 8.23 6.09
CA ALA A 124 8.97 8.82 5.91
C ALA A 124 8.42 8.71 4.46
N ASN A 125 8.86 7.70 3.70
CA ASN A 125 8.36 7.45 2.35
C ASN A 125 7.28 6.40 2.29
N VAL A 126 7.41 5.34 3.08
CA VAL A 126 6.43 4.26 3.15
C VAL A 126 6.36 3.74 4.57
N GLY A 127 5.17 3.76 5.15
CA GLY A 127 4.85 3.11 6.41
C GLY A 127 3.93 1.91 6.19
N THR A 128 3.97 0.96 7.12
CA THR A 128 3.02 -0.15 7.16
C THR A 128 2.10 0.03 8.36
N MET A 129 0.80 0.05 8.13
CA MET A 129 -0.20 -0.01 9.18
C MET A 129 -0.56 -1.48 9.43
N ILE A 130 -0.62 -1.88 10.68
CA ILE A 130 -0.96 -3.24 11.12
C ILE A 130 -1.91 -3.10 12.30
N GLY A 131 -3.13 -3.62 12.18
CA GLY A 131 -4.15 -3.42 13.20
C GLY A 131 -5.12 -4.58 13.34
N ALA A 132 -5.99 -4.48 14.33
CA ALA A 132 -7.09 -5.41 14.49
C ALA A 132 -8.26 -4.78 15.25
N ASN A 133 -9.46 -5.28 14.96
CA ASN A 133 -10.67 -4.93 15.69
C ASN A 133 -10.76 -5.72 17.03
N PRO A 134 -11.77 -5.46 17.90
CA PRO A 134 -11.95 -6.16 19.18
C PRO A 134 -12.12 -7.68 19.11
N TYR A 135 -12.32 -8.25 17.94
CA TYR A 135 -12.38 -9.70 17.70
C TYR A 135 -11.13 -10.26 17.05
N GLY A 136 -10.10 -9.43 16.85
CA GLY A 136 -8.87 -9.84 16.19
C GLY A 136 -8.96 -9.91 14.66
N VAL A 137 -10.01 -9.36 14.04
CA VAL A 137 -10.08 -9.24 12.58
C VAL A 137 -8.99 -8.29 12.10
N GLN A 138 -8.13 -8.78 11.24
CA GLN A 138 -6.94 -8.10 10.75
C GLN A 138 -7.29 -6.95 9.79
N LEU A 139 -6.51 -5.88 9.91
CA LEU A 139 -6.56 -4.68 9.09
C LEU A 139 -5.12 -4.26 8.81
N ASP A 140 -4.72 -4.22 7.56
CA ASP A 140 -3.41 -3.71 7.20
C ASP A 140 -3.43 -2.92 5.90
N ALA A 141 -2.47 -2.02 5.80
CA ALA A 141 -2.27 -1.19 4.61
C ALA A 141 -0.84 -0.70 4.53
N LYS A 142 -0.39 -0.38 3.32
CA LYS A 142 0.79 0.46 3.10
C LYS A 142 0.37 1.91 2.93
N ASN A 143 1.05 2.79 3.64
CA ASN A 143 0.88 4.23 3.53
C ASN A 143 2.13 4.84 2.87
N ASP A 144 1.98 5.53 1.76
CA ASP A 144 3.06 6.24 1.05
C ASP A 144 3.12 7.73 1.37
N GLY A 145 2.39 8.14 2.39
CA GLY A 145 2.24 9.52 2.82
C GLY A 145 1.07 10.26 2.15
N ASN A 146 0.52 9.77 1.04
CA ASN A 146 -0.63 10.35 0.35
C ASN A 146 -1.81 9.38 0.30
N ASN A 147 -1.54 8.09 0.13
CA ASN A 147 -2.57 7.05 -0.05
C ASN A 147 -2.31 5.85 0.86
N ASP A 148 -3.39 5.19 1.24
CA ASP A 148 -3.37 3.88 1.89
C ASP A 148 -3.68 2.81 0.84
N ASP A 149 -2.75 1.87 0.66
CA ASP A 149 -2.95 0.68 -0.19
C ASP A 149 -3.39 -0.50 0.69
N GLU A 150 -4.69 -0.73 0.71
CA GLU A 150 -5.33 -1.84 1.45
C GLU A 150 -5.20 -3.20 0.73
N SER A 151 -4.63 -3.23 -0.48
CA SER A 151 -4.39 -4.50 -1.20
C SER A 151 -3.14 -5.24 -0.74
N PHE A 152 -2.38 -4.60 0.14
CA PHE A 152 -1.20 -5.17 0.74
C PHE A 152 -1.57 -6.07 1.91
N ASP A 153 -1.22 -7.35 1.84
CA ASP A 153 -1.42 -8.33 2.90
C ASP A 153 -0.12 -8.67 3.62
N LEU A 154 0.01 -8.30 4.88
CA LEU A 154 1.11 -8.70 5.75
C LEU A 154 0.75 -10.00 6.49
N ILE A 155 1.69 -10.92 6.61
CA ILE A 155 1.49 -12.13 7.45
C ILE A 155 1.79 -11.74 8.90
N TYR A 156 0.77 -11.77 9.75
CA TYR A 156 0.87 -11.60 11.20
C TYR A 156 -0.27 -12.33 11.91
N GLU A 157 -0.15 -12.53 13.21
CA GLU A 157 -1.20 -13.08 14.05
C GLU A 157 -1.83 -11.99 14.90
N SER A 158 -3.13 -12.05 15.12
CA SER A 158 -3.85 -11.12 15.97
C SER A 158 -5.01 -11.79 16.66
N GLN A 159 -5.26 -11.40 17.90
CA GLN A 159 -6.42 -11.80 18.65
C GLN A 159 -6.94 -10.63 19.49
N GLY A 160 -8.26 -10.52 19.54
CA GLY A 160 -8.94 -9.51 20.34
C GLY A 160 -9.89 -10.13 21.34
N ARG A 161 -10.09 -9.44 22.46
CA ARG A 161 -11.00 -9.85 23.52
C ARG A 161 -11.72 -8.65 24.10
N ILE A 162 -13.06 -8.71 24.12
CA ILE A 162 -13.87 -7.74 24.85
C ILE A 162 -13.88 -8.10 26.32
N THR A 163 -13.67 -7.10 27.19
CA THR A 163 -13.62 -7.21 28.66
C THR A 163 -14.69 -6.33 29.30
N ASP A 164 -14.85 -6.42 30.62
CA ASP A 164 -15.81 -5.57 31.34
C ASP A 164 -15.45 -4.07 31.31
N SER A 165 -14.20 -3.71 30.97
CA SER A 165 -13.69 -2.33 30.96
C SER A 165 -13.31 -1.80 29.57
N GLY A 166 -13.61 -2.57 28.51
CA GLY A 166 -13.26 -2.22 27.15
C GLY A 166 -12.87 -3.42 26.32
N TYR A 167 -11.75 -3.35 25.61
CA TYR A 167 -11.21 -4.49 24.85
C TYR A 167 -9.69 -4.51 24.89
N GLN A 168 -9.15 -5.67 24.61
CA GLN A 168 -7.71 -5.92 24.48
C GLN A 168 -7.45 -6.46 23.09
N VAL A 169 -6.31 -6.11 22.52
CA VAL A 169 -5.83 -6.67 21.25
C VAL A 169 -4.36 -7.03 21.41
N GLU A 170 -4.01 -8.21 20.97
CA GLU A 170 -2.68 -8.75 20.95
C GLU A 170 -2.29 -9.10 19.52
N MET A 171 -1.08 -8.71 19.10
CA MET A 171 -0.55 -8.97 17.76
C MET A 171 0.88 -9.51 17.85
N SER A 172 1.17 -10.50 17.00
CA SER A 172 2.52 -11.03 16.74
C SER A 172 2.87 -10.80 15.29
N ILE A 173 3.89 -10.00 15.06
CA ILE A 173 4.34 -9.57 13.72
C ILE A 173 5.71 -10.21 13.47
N PRO A 174 5.80 -11.25 12.63
CA PRO A 174 7.07 -11.90 12.32
C PRO A 174 8.05 -10.92 11.66
N PHE A 175 9.30 -10.91 12.11
CA PHE A 175 10.34 -10.10 11.45
C PHE A 175 10.55 -10.51 9.99
N SER A 176 10.23 -11.75 9.63
CA SER A 176 10.26 -12.23 8.24
C SER A 176 9.22 -11.55 7.33
N SER A 177 8.15 -10.99 7.91
CA SER A 177 7.12 -10.24 7.20
C SER A 177 7.50 -8.76 7.01
N LEU A 178 8.49 -8.27 7.76
CA LEU A 178 8.95 -6.88 7.71
C LEU A 178 10.23 -6.76 6.89
N SER A 179 10.38 -5.63 6.22
CA SER A 179 11.66 -5.21 5.64
C SER A 179 12.28 -4.15 6.54
N PHE A 180 13.55 -4.29 6.91
CA PHE A 180 14.26 -3.34 7.76
C PHE A 180 15.76 -3.36 7.47
N PRO A 181 16.50 -2.28 7.81
CA PRO A 181 17.95 -2.21 7.57
C PRO A 181 18.72 -3.28 8.35
N GLU A 182 19.77 -3.83 7.77
CA GLU A 182 20.67 -4.75 8.45
C GLU A 182 21.57 -3.98 9.44
N GLN A 183 21.13 -3.90 10.69
CA GLN A 183 21.81 -3.19 11.79
C GLN A 183 21.75 -4.03 13.05
N GLU A 184 22.75 -3.90 13.93
CA GLU A 184 22.79 -4.60 15.22
C GLU A 184 21.71 -4.08 16.18
N VAL A 185 21.48 -2.79 16.17
CA VAL A 185 20.42 -2.12 16.96
C VAL A 185 19.46 -1.47 15.99
N GLN A 186 18.19 -1.81 16.09
CA GLN A 186 17.14 -1.25 15.28
C GLN A 186 16.55 -0.01 15.95
N GLU A 187 16.29 1.00 15.14
CA GLU A 187 15.64 2.23 15.54
C GLU A 187 14.60 2.55 14.47
N TRP A 188 13.31 2.28 14.77
CA TRP A 188 12.21 2.39 13.80
C TRP A 188 11.32 3.57 14.14
N LYS A 189 10.72 4.17 13.15
CA LYS A 189 9.63 5.12 13.39
C LYS A 189 8.34 4.34 13.63
N VAL A 190 7.60 4.76 14.67
CA VAL A 190 6.40 4.07 15.13
C VAL A 190 5.31 5.05 15.52
N GLY A 191 4.07 4.71 15.18
CA GLY A 191 2.87 5.38 15.67
C GLY A 191 1.87 4.35 16.19
N PHE A 192 1.08 4.76 17.19
CA PHE A 192 -0.03 3.95 17.67
C PHE A 192 -1.32 4.71 17.47
N TYR A 193 -2.32 4.02 16.99
CA TYR A 193 -3.59 4.57 16.55
C TYR A 193 -4.76 3.80 17.13
N ARG A 194 -5.83 4.51 17.43
CA ARG A 194 -7.12 3.93 17.75
C ARG A 194 -8.22 4.65 17.01
N SER A 195 -9.09 3.89 16.35
CA SER A 195 -10.36 4.36 15.80
C SER A 195 -11.47 4.10 16.82
N LEU A 196 -12.24 5.13 17.12
CA LEU A 196 -13.33 5.09 18.04
C LEU A 196 -14.63 5.56 17.35
N PRO A 197 -15.36 4.67 16.66
CA PRO A 197 -16.55 5.01 15.89
C PRO A 197 -17.78 5.15 16.82
N ARG A 198 -18.10 6.37 17.20
CA ARG A 198 -19.30 6.73 17.98
C ARG A 198 -20.27 7.53 17.10
N GLU A 199 -20.91 8.57 17.60
CA GLU A 199 -21.72 9.49 16.79
C GLU A 199 -20.89 10.14 15.67
N LYS A 200 -19.69 10.59 16.04
CA LYS A 200 -18.59 10.92 15.12
C LYS A 200 -17.44 9.96 15.40
N ARG A 201 -16.73 9.57 14.37
CA ARG A 201 -15.52 8.76 14.54
C ARG A 201 -14.43 9.62 15.15
N ALA A 202 -13.93 9.23 16.30
CA ALA A 202 -12.73 9.85 16.86
C ALA A 202 -11.48 9.08 16.43
N GLN A 203 -10.46 9.82 16.04
CA GLN A 203 -9.12 9.33 15.73
C GLN A 203 -8.19 9.73 16.87
N ILE A 204 -7.56 8.75 17.47
CA ILE A 204 -6.76 8.90 18.67
C ILE A 204 -5.36 8.36 18.37
N VAL A 205 -4.33 9.17 18.57
CA VAL A 205 -2.94 8.82 18.25
C VAL A 205 -2.04 9.01 19.46
N TRP A 206 -0.95 8.28 19.48
CA TRP A 206 0.12 8.45 20.46
C TRP A 206 0.90 9.75 20.19
N GLY A 207 1.03 10.58 21.22
CA GLY A 207 1.83 11.81 21.18
C GLY A 207 1.17 13.01 20.49
N GLY A 208 0.06 12.81 19.78
CA GLY A 208 -0.65 13.87 19.07
C GLY A 208 -0.13 14.13 17.65
N PHE A 209 -0.66 15.15 17.00
CA PHE A 209 -0.40 15.45 15.60
C PHE A 209 -0.33 16.95 15.33
N ASP A 210 0.72 17.40 14.65
CA ASP A 210 0.83 18.79 14.18
C ASP A 210 0.11 18.94 12.83
N ARG A 211 -1.08 19.49 12.83
CA ARG A 211 -1.89 19.70 11.61
C ARG A 211 -1.28 20.69 10.61
N THR A 212 -0.23 21.39 11.00
CA THR A 212 0.50 22.28 10.07
C THR A 212 1.59 21.55 9.29
N ASP A 213 1.82 20.27 9.59
CA ASP A 213 2.74 19.40 8.89
C ASP A 213 1.95 18.23 8.27
N PRO A 214 1.71 18.21 6.95
CA PRO A 214 0.92 17.17 6.30
C PRO A 214 1.61 15.79 6.25
N CYS A 215 2.91 15.72 6.53
CA CYS A 215 3.62 14.46 6.54
C CYS A 215 3.29 13.64 7.79
N PHE A 216 2.36 12.71 7.68
CA PHE A 216 2.00 11.81 8.78
C PHE A 216 3.20 10.99 9.26
N LEU A 217 3.92 10.32 8.35
CA LEU A 217 5.06 9.48 8.68
C LEU A 217 6.23 10.26 9.31
N CYS A 218 6.39 11.56 8.97
CA CYS A 218 7.41 12.40 9.59
C CYS A 218 7.14 12.70 11.08
N GLN A 219 5.92 12.47 11.55
CA GLN A 219 5.50 12.77 12.91
C GLN A 219 5.44 11.54 13.81
N LEU A 220 5.78 10.37 13.27
CA LEU A 220 5.88 9.16 14.05
C LEU A 220 6.96 9.29 15.12
N GLY A 221 6.71 8.70 16.28
CA GLY A 221 7.69 8.54 17.35
C GLY A 221 8.78 7.53 17.00
N THR A 222 9.57 7.15 17.98
CA THR A 222 10.70 6.23 17.79
C THR A 222 10.55 4.99 18.68
N LEU A 223 10.64 3.82 18.07
CA LEU A 223 10.74 2.51 18.71
C LEU A 223 12.21 2.13 18.82
N THR A 224 12.67 1.90 20.04
CA THR A 224 14.04 1.50 20.36
C THR A 224 14.07 0.16 21.09
N GLY A 225 15.25 -0.32 21.46
CA GLY A 225 15.44 -1.52 22.29
C GLY A 225 15.56 -2.82 21.49
N ILE A 226 15.16 -2.87 20.23
CA ILE A 226 15.24 -4.07 19.40
C ILE A 226 16.70 -4.31 18.99
N ARG A 227 17.23 -5.49 19.35
CA ARG A 227 18.63 -5.85 19.09
C ARG A 227 18.74 -7.30 18.66
N ASP A 228 19.82 -7.59 17.94
CA ASP A 228 20.22 -8.95 17.54
C ASP A 228 19.14 -9.72 16.77
N ILE A 229 18.24 -9.02 16.11
CA ILE A 229 17.32 -9.62 15.15
C ILE A 229 18.03 -9.75 13.81
N LYS A 230 18.19 -10.96 13.33
CA LYS A 230 18.79 -11.22 12.02
C LYS A 230 17.81 -12.04 11.21
N GLN A 231 17.37 -11.46 10.11
CA GLN A 231 16.77 -12.28 9.08
C GLN A 231 17.90 -13.06 8.40
N ARG A 232 17.98 -14.35 8.66
CA ARG A 232 18.91 -15.23 7.94
C ARG A 232 18.44 -15.37 6.51
N GLY A 233 19.38 -15.41 5.58
CA GLY A 233 19.07 -15.71 4.19
C GLY A 233 18.19 -16.96 4.12
N SER A 234 17.03 -16.86 3.51
CA SER A 234 16.07 -17.96 3.36
C SER A 234 15.94 -18.31 1.90
N LEU A 235 15.81 -19.61 1.64
CA LEU A 235 15.50 -20.14 0.33
C LEU A 235 14.15 -20.87 0.43
N GLU A 236 13.17 -20.35 -0.30
CA GLU A 236 11.81 -20.85 -0.30
C GLU A 236 11.49 -21.46 -1.67
N PHE A 237 10.85 -22.60 -1.67
CA PHE A 237 10.33 -23.24 -2.88
C PHE A 237 8.82 -23.39 -2.76
N LEU A 238 8.10 -22.91 -3.75
CA LEU A 238 6.64 -22.92 -3.83
C LEU A 238 6.20 -23.72 -5.08
N PRO A 239 6.25 -25.07 -5.06
CA PRO A 239 5.70 -25.86 -6.13
C PRO A 239 4.17 -25.88 -6.05
N ALA A 240 3.49 -25.80 -7.20
CA ALA A 240 2.05 -26.01 -7.28
C ALA A 240 1.70 -26.84 -8.51
N ILE A 241 0.62 -27.59 -8.39
CA ILE A 241 0.01 -28.36 -9.49
C ILE A 241 -1.47 -28.02 -9.52
N VAL A 242 -1.96 -27.60 -10.68
CA VAL A 242 -3.36 -27.23 -10.88
C VAL A 242 -3.97 -28.07 -11.98
N GLY A 243 -5.18 -28.56 -11.71
CA GLY A 243 -6.01 -29.21 -12.71
C GLY A 243 -7.23 -28.37 -13.01
N SER A 244 -7.49 -28.10 -14.27
CA SER A 244 -8.66 -27.33 -14.72
C SER A 244 -9.46 -28.07 -15.79
N GLN A 245 -10.78 -27.84 -15.77
CA GLN A 245 -11.67 -28.31 -16.83
C GLN A 245 -12.66 -27.17 -17.13
N ALA A 246 -12.60 -26.65 -18.34
CA ALA A 246 -13.60 -25.68 -18.81
C ALA A 246 -14.82 -26.43 -19.36
N SER A 247 -16.01 -25.86 -19.16
CA SER A 247 -17.23 -26.37 -19.77
C SER A 247 -18.01 -25.21 -20.36
N ALA A 248 -18.55 -25.37 -21.55
CA ALA A 248 -19.35 -24.38 -22.25
C ALA A 248 -20.70 -24.94 -22.66
N LEU A 249 -21.70 -24.09 -22.78
CA LEU A 249 -22.99 -24.44 -23.35
C LEU A 249 -22.87 -24.38 -24.88
N ASP A 250 -23.34 -25.42 -25.54
CA ASP A 250 -23.50 -25.43 -27.02
C ASP A 250 -24.75 -24.61 -27.43
N ALA A 251 -24.96 -24.49 -28.74
CA ALA A 251 -26.10 -23.81 -29.33
C ALA A 251 -27.47 -24.39 -28.91
N ASN A 252 -27.51 -25.59 -28.33
CA ASN A 252 -28.71 -26.26 -27.84
C ASN A 252 -28.84 -26.20 -26.33
N ASN A 253 -28.06 -25.32 -25.64
CA ASN A 253 -27.99 -25.24 -24.17
C ASN A 253 -27.53 -26.56 -23.49
N THR A 254 -26.79 -27.41 -24.18
CA THR A 254 -26.23 -28.65 -23.60
C THR A 254 -24.80 -28.38 -23.13
N LEU A 255 -24.49 -28.75 -21.88
CA LEU A 255 -23.17 -28.56 -21.31
C LEU A 255 -22.16 -29.48 -21.99
N GLN A 256 -21.23 -28.90 -22.73
CA GLN A 256 -20.09 -29.59 -23.33
C GLN A 256 -18.89 -29.45 -22.36
N LYS A 257 -18.35 -30.58 -21.93
CA LYS A 257 -17.16 -30.62 -21.09
C LYS A 257 -15.93 -30.57 -22.01
N GLY A 258 -15.05 -29.59 -21.73
CA GLY A 258 -13.74 -29.56 -22.38
C GLY A 258 -12.77 -30.57 -21.79
N ASP A 259 -11.57 -30.57 -22.30
CA ASP A 259 -10.48 -31.43 -21.84
C ASP A 259 -10.01 -31.04 -20.44
N ILE A 260 -9.48 -32.01 -19.69
CA ILE A 260 -8.82 -31.74 -18.41
C ILE A 260 -7.40 -31.31 -18.73
N ASN A 261 -7.07 -30.10 -18.31
CA ASN A 261 -5.72 -29.56 -18.42
C ASN A 261 -5.03 -29.61 -17.05
N GLY A 262 -3.76 -30.00 -17.04
CA GLY A 262 -2.93 -30.00 -15.84
C GLY A 262 -1.72 -29.11 -16.05
N GLU A 263 -1.46 -28.23 -15.12
CA GLU A 263 -0.33 -27.30 -15.14
C GLU A 263 0.50 -27.45 -13.87
N ALA A 264 1.80 -27.31 -13.99
CA ALA A 264 2.73 -27.30 -12.87
C ALA A 264 3.48 -25.97 -12.85
N SER A 265 3.60 -25.39 -11.66
CA SER A 265 4.32 -24.16 -11.43
C SER A 265 5.37 -24.30 -10.35
N LEU A 266 6.37 -23.43 -10.37
CA LEU A 266 7.42 -23.37 -9.36
C LEU A 266 7.80 -21.94 -9.08
N GLY A 267 7.60 -21.50 -7.83
CA GLY A 267 8.18 -20.28 -7.27
C GLY A 267 9.46 -20.60 -6.49
N ILE A 268 10.47 -19.75 -6.65
CA ILE A 268 11.73 -19.82 -5.91
C ILE A 268 12.01 -18.41 -5.40
N LYS A 269 12.08 -18.23 -4.08
CA LYS A 269 12.44 -16.96 -3.46
C LYS A 269 13.70 -17.13 -2.63
N TYR A 270 14.67 -16.28 -2.86
CA TYR A 270 15.90 -16.23 -2.10
C TYR A 270 16.04 -14.84 -1.45
N SER A 271 15.95 -14.81 -0.14
CA SER A 271 16.16 -13.60 0.66
C SER A 271 17.64 -13.52 1.05
N PHE A 272 18.35 -12.52 0.55
CA PHE A 272 19.75 -12.26 0.92
C PHE A 272 19.84 -11.63 2.31
N SER A 273 18.89 -10.75 2.61
CA SER A 273 18.74 -10.01 3.86
C SER A 273 17.25 -9.60 4.02
N SER A 274 16.90 -8.93 5.11
CA SER A 274 15.56 -8.39 5.37
C SER A 274 15.08 -7.38 4.31
N ASP A 275 16.04 -6.73 3.66
CA ASP A 275 15.81 -5.63 2.71
C ASP A 275 16.09 -6.00 1.25
N ARG A 276 16.59 -7.23 1.00
CA ARG A 276 16.98 -7.67 -0.34
C ARG A 276 16.59 -9.11 -0.63
N PHE A 277 15.84 -9.31 -1.70
CA PHE A 277 15.49 -10.65 -2.17
C PHE A 277 15.40 -10.72 -3.70
N ALA A 278 15.59 -11.94 -4.21
CA ALA A 278 15.32 -12.31 -5.59
C ALA A 278 14.24 -13.38 -5.63
N GLU A 279 13.38 -13.30 -6.61
CA GLU A 279 12.31 -14.26 -6.83
C GLU A 279 12.25 -14.65 -8.30
N LEU A 280 12.09 -15.94 -8.55
CA LEU A 280 11.91 -16.52 -9.87
C LEU A 280 10.61 -17.33 -9.85
N THR A 281 9.79 -17.17 -10.87
CA THR A 281 8.62 -18.00 -11.06
C THR A 281 8.62 -18.61 -12.45
N ILE A 282 8.23 -19.88 -12.53
CA ILE A 282 8.13 -20.66 -13.76
C ILE A 282 6.69 -21.13 -13.87
N ASN A 283 6.04 -20.77 -14.97
CA ASN A 283 4.64 -21.10 -15.27
C ASN A 283 3.72 -20.81 -14.06
N PRO A 284 3.71 -19.57 -13.52
CA PRO A 284 2.95 -19.26 -12.32
C PRO A 284 1.45 -19.45 -12.57
N ASP A 285 0.79 -20.11 -11.61
CA ASP A 285 -0.66 -20.23 -11.61
C ASP A 285 -1.28 -19.10 -10.78
N PHE A 286 -2.14 -18.32 -11.40
CA PHE A 286 -2.88 -17.24 -10.77
C PHE A 286 -4.38 -17.56 -10.58
N SER A 287 -4.77 -18.83 -10.75
CA SER A 287 -6.18 -19.26 -10.65
C SER A 287 -6.78 -19.09 -9.25
N GLN A 288 -5.94 -19.00 -8.22
CA GLN A 288 -6.37 -18.76 -6.83
C GLN A 288 -6.49 -17.28 -6.46
N VAL A 289 -6.06 -16.39 -7.35
CA VAL A 289 -6.23 -14.94 -7.13
C VAL A 289 -7.70 -14.60 -7.22
N GLU A 290 -8.19 -13.80 -6.28
CA GLU A 290 -9.58 -13.34 -6.30
C GLU A 290 -9.93 -12.71 -7.65
N ALA A 291 -11.09 -13.11 -8.19
CA ALA A 291 -11.58 -12.50 -9.42
C ALA A 291 -11.78 -10.99 -9.22
N ASP A 292 -11.50 -10.24 -10.28
CA ASP A 292 -11.73 -8.81 -10.26
C ASP A 292 -13.23 -8.52 -10.07
N GLU A 293 -13.53 -7.45 -9.33
CA GLU A 293 -14.90 -6.96 -9.24
C GLU A 293 -15.34 -6.47 -10.62
N GLN A 294 -16.59 -6.74 -10.97
CA GLN A 294 -17.16 -6.26 -12.23
C GLN A 294 -17.19 -4.72 -12.21
N GLN A 295 -16.44 -4.11 -13.11
CA GLN A 295 -16.51 -2.68 -13.34
C GLN A 295 -17.55 -2.38 -14.41
N VAL A 296 -18.26 -1.27 -14.23
CA VAL A 296 -19.23 -0.80 -15.24
C VAL A 296 -18.45 -0.02 -16.29
N ASP A 297 -18.35 -0.57 -17.49
CA ASP A 297 -17.61 0.01 -18.62
C ASP A 297 -18.49 0.87 -19.55
N VAL A 298 -19.72 1.16 -19.13
CA VAL A 298 -20.65 1.97 -19.93
C VAL A 298 -20.26 3.45 -19.85
N ASN A 299 -19.95 4.03 -21.01
CA ASN A 299 -19.53 5.43 -21.18
C ASN A 299 -18.17 5.81 -20.53
N THR A 300 -17.23 4.88 -20.43
CA THR A 300 -15.86 5.21 -20.04
C THR A 300 -15.02 5.49 -21.29
N THR A 301 -14.30 6.62 -21.28
CA THR A 301 -13.34 7.01 -22.35
C THR A 301 -11.94 6.44 -22.10
N PHE A 302 -11.73 5.74 -20.98
CA PHE A 302 -10.43 5.18 -20.58
C PHE A 302 -10.52 3.66 -20.50
N ALA A 303 -9.39 3.00 -20.77
CA ALA A 303 -9.26 1.56 -20.53
C ALA A 303 -9.49 1.24 -19.04
N LEU A 304 -10.20 0.15 -18.77
CA LEU A 304 -10.43 -0.28 -17.40
C LEU A 304 -9.10 -0.61 -16.73
N TYR A 305 -8.85 0.00 -15.57
CA TYR A 305 -7.72 -0.32 -14.73
C TYR A 305 -8.14 -1.33 -13.66
N PHE A 306 -7.42 -2.46 -13.61
CA PHE A 306 -7.58 -3.46 -12.55
C PHE A 306 -6.35 -3.46 -11.67
N GLN A 307 -6.57 -3.37 -10.36
CA GLN A 307 -5.50 -3.45 -9.38
C GLN A 307 -4.77 -4.79 -9.46
N GLU A 308 -3.45 -4.78 -9.28
CA GLU A 308 -2.65 -5.99 -9.25
C GLU A 308 -2.93 -6.78 -7.95
N LYS A 309 -3.35 -8.04 -8.10
CA LYS A 309 -3.65 -8.95 -6.98
C LYS A 309 -2.74 -10.17 -6.97
N ARG A 310 -1.98 -10.40 -8.02
CA ARG A 310 -1.09 -11.57 -8.12
C ARG A 310 0.12 -11.37 -7.20
N PRO A 311 0.36 -12.27 -6.20
CA PRO A 311 1.38 -12.07 -5.18
C PRO A 311 2.78 -11.81 -5.73
N PHE A 312 3.15 -12.49 -6.82
CA PHE A 312 4.43 -12.26 -7.48
C PHE A 312 4.60 -10.83 -7.98
N PHE A 313 3.58 -10.19 -8.52
CA PHE A 313 3.66 -8.81 -9.04
C PHE A 313 3.38 -7.76 -7.98
N ASN A 314 2.62 -8.09 -6.94
CA ASN A 314 2.23 -7.14 -5.90
C ASN A 314 3.39 -6.76 -4.96
N ALA A 315 4.30 -7.67 -4.63
CA ALA A 315 5.42 -7.33 -3.77
C ALA A 315 6.38 -6.34 -4.45
N GLY A 316 6.61 -5.20 -3.81
CA GLY A 316 7.41 -4.09 -4.32
C GLY A 316 6.65 -3.12 -5.23
N ASN A 317 5.33 -3.28 -5.33
CA ASN A 317 4.49 -2.38 -6.15
C ASN A 317 4.64 -0.91 -5.73
N ASP A 318 4.75 -0.65 -4.44
CA ASP A 318 5.03 0.69 -3.88
C ASP A 318 6.33 1.35 -4.37
N LEU A 319 7.27 0.59 -4.91
CA LEU A 319 8.46 1.16 -5.55
C LEU A 319 8.20 1.61 -6.99
N ILE A 320 7.34 0.88 -7.72
CA ILE A 320 7.11 1.10 -9.14
C ILE A 320 5.87 1.94 -9.42
N ASP A 321 5.01 2.12 -8.44
CA ASP A 321 3.87 3.04 -8.53
C ASP A 321 4.36 4.50 -8.57
N THR A 322 3.88 5.26 -9.54
CA THR A 322 4.27 6.66 -9.78
C THR A 322 3.05 7.45 -10.29
N TRP A 323 3.07 8.75 -10.21
CA TRP A 323 1.90 9.60 -10.53
C TRP A 323 1.37 9.38 -11.95
N ILE A 324 2.23 9.42 -12.99
CA ILE A 324 1.84 9.10 -14.36
C ILE A 324 1.61 7.60 -14.54
N ASN A 325 2.22 6.78 -13.71
CA ASN A 325 2.13 5.32 -13.66
C ASN A 325 2.24 4.60 -15.03
N PRO A 326 3.40 4.65 -15.69
CA PRO A 326 3.60 4.01 -16.98
C PRO A 326 3.81 2.49 -16.87
N ILE A 327 3.66 1.92 -15.68
CA ILE A 327 3.87 0.50 -15.40
C ILE A 327 2.52 -0.15 -15.06
N TYR A 328 2.10 -1.08 -15.92
CA TYR A 328 0.91 -1.89 -15.70
C TYR A 328 1.29 -3.37 -15.76
N THR A 329 1.54 -3.97 -14.61
CA THR A 329 2.04 -5.36 -14.51
C THR A 329 1.06 -6.40 -15.05
N ARG A 330 -0.25 -6.09 -15.08
CA ARG A 330 -1.26 -6.98 -15.68
C ARG A 330 -1.14 -7.10 -17.21
N SER A 331 -0.37 -6.23 -17.85
CA SER A 331 0.01 -6.41 -19.26
C SER A 331 0.94 -7.62 -19.48
N ILE A 332 1.60 -8.12 -18.42
CA ILE A 332 2.25 -9.42 -18.36
C ILE A 332 1.19 -10.44 -17.93
N ASN A 333 0.52 -11.05 -18.91
CA ASN A 333 -0.72 -11.78 -18.67
C ASN A 333 -0.49 -13.25 -18.29
N ASN A 334 0.32 -13.96 -19.07
CA ASN A 334 0.61 -15.39 -18.87
C ASN A 334 2.13 -15.65 -18.96
N PRO A 335 2.90 -15.25 -17.93
CA PRO A 335 4.34 -15.38 -17.98
C PRO A 335 4.77 -16.84 -17.87
N LYS A 336 5.53 -17.32 -18.87
CA LYS A 336 6.19 -18.61 -18.84
C LYS A 336 7.29 -18.66 -17.80
N ILE A 337 8.02 -17.56 -17.68
CA ILE A 337 9.06 -17.35 -16.68
C ILE A 337 9.11 -15.87 -16.36
N ALA A 338 9.18 -15.54 -15.09
CA ALA A 338 9.41 -14.19 -14.63
C ALA A 338 10.38 -14.19 -13.45
N GLY A 339 11.26 -13.21 -13.42
CA GLY A 339 12.21 -13.02 -12.34
C GLY A 339 12.21 -11.57 -11.88
N ARG A 340 12.33 -11.35 -10.57
CA ARG A 340 12.49 -10.01 -10.01
C ARG A 340 13.55 -9.98 -8.93
N ILE A 341 14.12 -8.81 -8.74
CA ILE A 341 15.03 -8.53 -7.64
C ILE A 341 14.60 -7.20 -7.03
N ILE A 342 14.46 -7.19 -5.71
CA ILE A 342 14.11 -5.99 -4.94
C ILE A 342 15.19 -5.74 -3.90
N ASN A 343 15.59 -4.49 -3.78
CA ASN A 343 16.44 -4.00 -2.71
C ASN A 343 15.79 -2.76 -2.11
N ARG A 344 15.58 -2.77 -0.79
CA ARG A 344 15.12 -1.64 -0.02
C ARG A 344 16.23 -1.20 0.90
N GLY A 345 16.85 -0.08 0.64
CA GLY A 345 17.91 0.45 1.48
C GLY A 345 17.51 1.81 2.05
N GLN A 346 18.06 2.19 3.20
CA GLN A 346 17.76 3.47 3.87
C GLN A 346 17.88 4.70 2.95
N LYS A 347 18.81 4.68 2.00
CA LYS A 347 19.03 5.82 1.11
C LYS A 347 18.72 5.53 -0.34
N GLN A 348 18.65 4.27 -0.71
CA GLN A 348 18.45 3.90 -2.12
C GLN A 348 17.76 2.56 -2.22
N SER A 349 16.64 2.55 -2.89
CA SER A 349 15.88 1.35 -3.24
C SER A 349 15.86 1.15 -4.74
N TRP A 350 15.82 -0.10 -5.18
CA TRP A 350 15.67 -0.41 -6.58
C TRP A 350 14.89 -1.70 -6.78
N TYR A 351 14.22 -1.76 -7.90
CA TYR A 351 13.39 -2.86 -8.35
C TYR A 351 13.76 -3.21 -9.79
N MET A 352 13.89 -4.48 -10.06
CA MET A 352 14.09 -5.01 -11.41
C MET A 352 13.14 -6.18 -11.61
N LEU A 353 12.44 -6.21 -12.74
CA LEU A 353 11.61 -7.33 -13.16
C LEU A 353 11.86 -7.61 -14.63
N SER A 354 11.97 -8.89 -14.97
CA SER A 354 12.00 -9.38 -16.35
C SER A 354 11.04 -10.54 -16.49
N ALA A 355 10.24 -10.54 -17.54
CA ALA A 355 9.24 -11.58 -17.80
C ALA A 355 9.19 -11.96 -19.28
N LEU A 356 9.13 -13.27 -19.53
CA LEU A 356 8.80 -13.83 -20.82
C LEU A 356 7.34 -14.29 -20.77
N ASP A 357 6.48 -13.55 -21.45
CA ASP A 357 5.04 -13.78 -21.49
C ASP A 357 4.64 -14.54 -22.75
N GLU A 358 3.75 -15.51 -22.63
CA GLU A 358 3.28 -16.31 -23.77
C GLU A 358 2.16 -15.63 -24.55
N ASN A 359 1.37 -14.78 -23.89
CA ASN A 359 0.19 -14.17 -24.48
C ASN A 359 -0.10 -12.78 -23.91
N SER A 360 0.65 -11.83 -24.38
CA SER A 360 0.56 -10.44 -23.94
C SER A 360 -0.56 -9.69 -24.68
N PRO A 361 -1.39 -8.91 -23.99
CA PRO A 361 -2.38 -8.07 -24.61
C PRO A 361 -1.74 -6.83 -25.25
N TYR A 362 -2.35 -6.36 -26.34
CA TYR A 362 -2.24 -4.99 -26.83
C TYR A 362 -3.45 -4.19 -26.37
N THR A 363 -3.23 -2.96 -25.96
CA THR A 363 -4.31 -1.99 -25.81
C THR A 363 -4.33 -1.10 -27.06
N ILE A 364 -5.42 -1.17 -27.79
CA ILE A 364 -5.66 -0.36 -28.98
C ILE A 364 -6.49 0.84 -28.53
N PRO A 365 -5.93 2.05 -28.48
CA PRO A 365 -6.69 3.23 -28.15
C PRO A 365 -7.59 3.60 -29.33
N GLY A 366 -8.89 3.77 -29.11
CA GLY A 366 -9.83 4.32 -30.08
C GLY A 366 -10.32 5.69 -29.63
N GLU A 367 -11.08 6.39 -30.48
CA GLU A 367 -11.57 7.75 -30.21
C GLU A 367 -12.56 7.78 -29.02
N GLU A 368 -13.41 6.77 -28.89
CA GLU A 368 -14.45 6.71 -27.84
C GLU A 368 -14.17 5.65 -26.77
N GLN A 369 -13.40 4.62 -27.08
CA GLN A 369 -13.06 3.52 -26.18
C GLN A 369 -11.78 2.81 -26.59
N SER A 370 -11.11 2.17 -25.62
CA SER A 370 -9.95 1.31 -25.89
C SER A 370 -10.36 -0.14 -26.01
N PHE A 371 -9.68 -0.87 -26.88
CA PHE A 371 -9.87 -2.31 -27.08
C PHE A 371 -8.60 -3.05 -26.65
N SER A 372 -8.76 -4.31 -26.25
CA SER A 372 -7.63 -5.18 -25.91
C SER A 372 -7.65 -6.41 -26.82
N GLU A 373 -6.54 -6.63 -27.52
CA GLU A 373 -6.32 -7.79 -28.35
C GLU A 373 -5.07 -8.55 -27.94
N MET A 374 -5.05 -9.87 -28.15
CA MET A 374 -3.91 -10.71 -27.79
C MET A 374 -2.83 -10.67 -28.85
N GLY A 375 -1.66 -10.17 -28.49
CA GLY A 375 -0.52 -9.96 -29.41
C GLY A 375 0.52 -11.08 -29.43
N GLY A 376 0.35 -12.13 -28.61
CA GLY A 376 1.27 -13.26 -28.52
C GLY A 376 2.43 -13.05 -27.55
N GLN A 377 3.55 -13.72 -27.82
CA GLN A 377 4.71 -13.70 -26.91
C GLN A 377 5.36 -12.33 -26.83
N SER A 378 5.79 -11.96 -25.60
CA SER A 378 6.60 -10.77 -25.37
C SER A 378 7.69 -11.00 -24.33
N PHE A 379 8.69 -10.13 -24.37
CA PHE A 379 9.71 -9.99 -23.33
C PHE A 379 9.62 -8.59 -22.73
N SER A 380 9.32 -8.53 -21.43
CA SER A 380 9.12 -7.28 -20.70
C SER A 380 10.19 -7.10 -19.64
N ASN A 381 10.69 -5.87 -19.51
CA ASN A 381 11.63 -5.46 -18.48
C ASN A 381 11.14 -4.20 -17.78
N ILE A 382 11.27 -4.16 -16.47
CA ILE A 382 10.95 -3.01 -15.64
C ILE A 382 12.16 -2.74 -14.74
N PHE A 383 12.59 -1.49 -14.70
CA PHE A 383 13.64 -1.02 -13.79
C PHE A 383 13.15 0.23 -13.07
N ARG A 384 13.35 0.26 -11.77
CA ARG A 384 13.09 1.40 -10.91
C ARG A 384 14.25 1.61 -9.95
N MET A 385 14.66 2.86 -9.79
CA MET A 385 15.57 3.29 -8.73
C MET A 385 14.96 4.52 -8.04
N LYS A 386 14.89 4.49 -6.73
CA LYS A 386 14.43 5.59 -5.89
C LYS A 386 15.52 5.91 -4.87
N ARG A 387 15.90 7.17 -4.76
CA ARG A 387 16.81 7.64 -3.73
C ARG A 387 16.09 8.57 -2.78
N THR A 388 16.01 8.15 -1.54
CA THR A 388 15.41 8.88 -0.44
C THR A 388 16.35 10.01 0.02
N LEU A 389 15.76 11.14 0.24
CA LEU A 389 16.33 12.28 0.95
C LEU A 389 15.73 12.31 2.36
N ASN A 390 15.90 13.39 3.08
CA ASN A 390 15.28 13.55 4.39
C ASN A 390 13.79 13.94 4.26
N ASP A 391 13.02 13.72 5.32
CA ASP A 391 11.65 14.20 5.49
C ASP A 391 10.66 13.79 4.38
N GLY A 392 10.72 12.54 3.91
CA GLY A 392 9.83 12.02 2.86
C GLY A 392 10.12 12.55 1.46
N SER A 393 11.19 13.33 1.28
CA SER A 393 11.65 13.77 -0.04
C SER A 393 12.41 12.66 -0.74
N PHE A 394 12.29 12.57 -2.07
CA PHE A 394 13.02 11.60 -2.88
C PHE A 394 13.19 12.08 -4.31
N TYR A 395 14.05 11.41 -5.04
CA TYR A 395 14.07 11.40 -6.50
C TYR A 395 14.22 9.99 -7.03
N GLY A 396 13.67 9.76 -8.22
CA GLY A 396 13.65 8.45 -8.82
C GLY A 396 13.84 8.46 -10.33
N VAL A 397 14.21 7.29 -10.84
CA VAL A 397 14.29 7.01 -12.26
C VAL A 397 13.58 5.69 -12.52
N LEU A 398 12.78 5.64 -13.56
CA LEU A 398 12.14 4.43 -14.04
C LEU A 398 12.47 4.18 -15.51
N ALA A 399 12.47 2.91 -15.90
CA ALA A 399 12.56 2.51 -17.30
C ALA A 399 11.74 1.24 -17.50
N THR A 400 11.02 1.18 -18.61
CA THR A 400 10.36 -0.04 -19.08
C THR A 400 10.76 -0.33 -20.51
N ASP A 401 10.82 -1.60 -20.86
CA ASP A 401 11.02 -2.04 -22.24
C ASP A 401 10.21 -3.30 -22.47
N ARG A 402 9.35 -3.31 -23.48
CA ARG A 402 8.56 -4.46 -23.88
C ARG A 402 8.74 -4.69 -25.37
N ARG A 403 9.05 -5.89 -25.72
CA ARG A 403 9.26 -6.34 -27.11
C ARG A 403 8.40 -7.52 -27.43
N MET A 404 7.56 -7.39 -28.41
CA MET A 404 6.77 -8.48 -28.92
C MET A 404 7.62 -9.40 -29.82
N ALA A 405 7.34 -10.68 -29.79
CA ALA A 405 8.00 -11.64 -30.67
C ALA A 405 7.71 -11.34 -32.14
N ASN A 406 8.58 -11.83 -33.03
CA ASN A 406 8.41 -11.71 -34.49
C ASN A 406 8.34 -10.29 -35.05
N ASN A 407 9.02 -9.33 -34.41
CA ASN A 407 8.94 -7.88 -34.77
C ASN A 407 7.52 -7.29 -34.71
N ASN A 408 6.68 -7.83 -33.88
CA ASN A 408 5.28 -7.46 -33.75
C ASN A 408 5.09 -6.25 -32.80
N GLY A 409 5.99 -5.29 -32.87
CA GLY A 409 5.95 -4.05 -32.08
C GLY A 409 6.82 -4.06 -30.85
N SER A 410 7.03 -2.87 -30.30
CA SER A 410 7.74 -2.63 -29.03
C SER A 410 7.33 -1.32 -28.39
N GLY A 411 7.44 -1.26 -27.08
CA GLY A 411 7.26 -0.04 -26.31
C GLY A 411 8.36 0.12 -25.27
N SER A 412 8.90 1.32 -25.16
CA SER A 412 9.92 1.64 -24.15
C SER A 412 9.60 2.97 -23.51
N THR A 413 9.78 3.07 -22.18
CA THR A 413 9.63 4.33 -21.45
C THR A 413 10.84 4.59 -20.59
N VAL A 414 11.16 5.87 -20.39
CA VAL A 414 12.13 6.33 -19.40
C VAL A 414 11.54 7.53 -18.70
N GLY A 415 11.53 7.52 -17.37
CA GLY A 415 10.97 8.58 -16.56
C GLY A 415 11.89 9.01 -15.43
N PHE A 416 11.65 10.22 -14.98
CA PHE A 416 12.22 10.81 -13.78
C PHE A 416 11.09 11.38 -12.94
N ASP A 417 11.16 11.17 -11.62
CA ASP A 417 10.19 11.70 -10.67
C ASP A 417 10.90 12.20 -9.40
N THR A 418 10.29 13.14 -8.73
CA THR A 418 10.78 13.67 -7.47
C THR A 418 9.63 14.23 -6.63
N ARG A 419 9.70 13.97 -5.33
CA ARG A 419 8.94 14.68 -4.30
C ARG A 419 9.95 15.47 -3.48
N TYR A 420 9.74 16.77 -3.36
CA TYR A 420 10.60 17.62 -2.59
C TYR A 420 9.80 18.50 -1.63
N ARG A 421 10.07 18.35 -0.35
CA ARG A 421 9.49 19.20 0.71
C ARG A 421 10.38 20.39 0.94
N LEU A 422 9.89 21.58 0.55
CA LEU A 422 10.61 22.83 0.76
C LEU A 422 10.72 23.18 2.24
N ASN A 423 9.66 22.85 3.00
CA ASN A 423 9.57 22.94 4.46
C ASN A 423 8.37 22.10 4.90
N LYS A 424 8.03 22.13 6.19
CA LYS A 424 6.88 21.38 6.72
C LYS A 424 5.52 21.66 6.04
N LYS A 425 5.39 22.75 5.26
CA LYS A 425 4.11 23.24 4.73
C LYS A 425 3.97 23.13 3.23
N TYR A 426 5.08 23.08 2.50
CA TYR A 426 5.08 23.08 1.04
C TYR A 426 5.77 21.84 0.48
N GLN A 427 5.14 21.22 -0.48
CA GLN A 427 5.63 20.06 -1.21
C GLN A 427 5.52 20.32 -2.70
N ILE A 428 6.55 19.94 -3.44
CA ILE A 428 6.55 19.91 -4.89
C ILE A 428 6.68 18.45 -5.31
N GLU A 429 5.80 18.03 -6.19
CA GLU A 429 5.88 16.74 -6.88
C GLU A 429 6.06 17.01 -8.36
N PHE A 430 6.99 16.33 -8.98
CA PHE A 430 7.28 16.47 -10.39
C PHE A 430 7.62 15.11 -10.99
N GLN A 431 6.98 14.80 -12.13
CA GLN A 431 7.30 13.63 -12.93
C GLN A 431 7.35 14.00 -14.40
N THR A 432 8.28 13.38 -15.13
CA THR A 432 8.29 13.39 -16.59
C THR A 432 8.62 12.01 -17.10
N VAL A 433 7.92 11.59 -18.13
CA VAL A 433 8.09 10.29 -18.79
C VAL A 433 8.17 10.50 -20.30
N PHE A 434 9.17 9.88 -20.90
CA PHE A 434 9.36 9.82 -22.34
C PHE A 434 9.04 8.41 -22.81
N SER A 435 8.31 8.29 -23.91
CA SER A 435 7.98 7.01 -24.55
C SER A 435 8.48 6.92 -25.97
N LYS A 436 8.79 5.69 -26.38
CA LYS A 436 9.00 5.33 -27.78
C LYS A 436 8.20 4.08 -28.08
N THR A 437 7.32 4.16 -29.08
CA THR A 437 6.47 3.07 -29.54
C THR A 437 6.82 2.71 -30.96
N VAL A 438 6.85 1.43 -31.25
CA VAL A 438 6.84 0.87 -32.61
C VAL A 438 5.64 -0.06 -32.65
N GLU A 439 4.67 0.25 -33.47
CA GLU A 439 3.45 -0.53 -33.59
C GLU A 439 3.68 -1.85 -34.36
N PRO A 440 2.86 -2.87 -34.10
CA PRO A 440 2.82 -4.03 -34.97
C PRO A 440 2.32 -3.61 -36.36
N ASN A 441 2.70 -4.36 -37.37
CA ASN A 441 2.10 -4.22 -38.70
C ASN A 441 1.07 -5.33 -38.90
N ASP A 442 -0.18 -5.02 -38.53
CA ASP A 442 -1.31 -5.96 -38.61
C ASP A 442 -2.53 -5.25 -39.22
N SER A 443 -2.75 -5.47 -40.51
CA SER A 443 -3.82 -4.82 -41.26
C SER A 443 -5.24 -5.26 -40.85
N LEU A 444 -5.37 -6.22 -39.92
CA LEU A 444 -6.68 -6.63 -39.39
C LEU A 444 -7.10 -5.75 -38.20
N LEU A 445 -6.15 -5.07 -37.56
CA LEU A 445 -6.36 -4.15 -36.46
C LEU A 445 -6.43 -2.71 -36.98
N VAL A 446 -7.57 -2.36 -37.57
CA VAL A 446 -7.79 -1.09 -38.23
C VAL A 446 -8.89 -0.30 -37.51
N ASP A 447 -8.52 0.87 -37.02
CA ASP A 447 -9.44 1.96 -36.74
C ASP A 447 -9.08 3.12 -37.68
N GLY A 448 -10.02 3.63 -38.46
CA GLY A 448 -9.78 4.67 -39.46
C GLY A 448 -9.58 6.09 -38.90
N SER A 449 -9.44 6.24 -37.57
CA SER A 449 -9.20 7.52 -36.90
C SER A 449 -7.71 7.87 -36.83
N PHE A 450 -7.41 9.15 -36.55
CA PHE A 450 -6.05 9.67 -36.46
C PHE A 450 -5.79 10.32 -35.11
N PHE A 451 -4.53 10.34 -34.68
CA PHE A 451 -4.08 11.06 -33.51
C PHE A 451 -2.80 11.85 -33.78
N GLY A 452 -2.63 12.99 -33.15
CA GLY A 452 -1.56 13.91 -33.51
C GLY A 452 -1.75 14.45 -34.94
N ASP A 453 -0.69 14.90 -35.53
CA ASP A 453 -0.78 15.57 -36.87
C ASP A 453 -0.69 14.58 -38.04
N ASP A 454 -0.07 13.38 -37.84
CA ASP A 454 0.28 12.49 -38.97
C ASP A 454 0.12 10.98 -38.64
N TYR A 455 -0.37 10.58 -37.47
CA TYR A 455 -0.44 9.17 -37.04
C TYR A 455 -1.86 8.62 -37.04
N SER A 456 -2.00 7.33 -37.37
CA SER A 456 -3.29 6.65 -37.36
C SER A 456 -3.44 5.72 -36.17
N PHE A 457 -4.67 5.37 -35.78
CA PHE A 457 -4.95 4.28 -34.83
C PHE A 457 -4.91 2.89 -35.48
N THR A 458 -4.57 2.83 -36.77
CA THR A 458 -4.34 1.59 -37.51
C THR A 458 -2.96 1.04 -37.19
N PHE A 459 -2.85 -0.24 -36.86
CA PHE A 459 -1.55 -0.86 -36.66
C PHE A 459 -0.83 -1.17 -37.98
N ASP A 460 -0.22 -0.18 -38.56
CA ASP A 460 0.48 -0.24 -39.83
C ASP A 460 2.02 -0.20 -39.73
N GLY A 461 2.53 -0.32 -38.50
CA GLY A 461 3.96 -0.37 -38.23
C GLY A 461 4.61 0.98 -38.00
N GLU A 462 3.84 2.01 -37.70
CA GLU A 462 4.33 3.34 -37.39
C GLU A 462 5.26 3.34 -36.16
N SER A 463 6.15 4.31 -36.10
CA SER A 463 7.05 4.54 -34.97
C SER A 463 7.00 6.00 -34.57
N PHE A 464 6.66 6.22 -33.29
CA PHE A 464 6.53 7.57 -32.73
C PHE A 464 7.12 7.66 -31.32
N THR A 465 7.36 8.89 -30.90
CA THR A 465 7.82 9.22 -29.55
C THR A 465 6.86 10.19 -28.91
N GLY A 466 6.70 10.07 -27.61
CA GLY A 466 5.85 10.97 -26.84
C GLY A 466 6.45 11.30 -25.49
N ASN A 467 5.84 12.24 -24.82
CA ASN A 467 6.19 12.58 -23.44
C ASN A 467 4.96 12.97 -22.63
N ALA A 468 5.06 12.76 -21.34
CA ALA A 468 4.11 13.28 -20.36
C ALA A 468 4.86 13.97 -19.22
N VAL A 469 4.23 14.98 -18.65
CA VAL A 469 4.75 15.77 -17.52
C VAL A 469 3.62 15.99 -16.52
N GLU A 470 3.92 15.80 -15.26
CA GLU A 470 3.07 16.15 -14.12
C GLU A 470 3.86 17.00 -13.15
N LEU A 471 3.28 18.10 -12.72
CA LEU A 471 3.84 19.00 -11.72
C LEU A 471 2.74 19.39 -10.75
N GLU A 472 2.96 19.15 -9.48
CA GLU A 472 2.05 19.57 -8.42
C GLU A 472 2.80 20.40 -7.37
N LEU A 473 2.21 21.51 -6.98
CA LEU A 473 2.58 22.29 -5.81
C LEU A 473 1.47 22.17 -4.78
N ARG A 474 1.77 21.57 -3.66
CA ARG A 474 0.85 21.40 -2.54
C ARG A 474 1.30 22.20 -1.34
N ARG A 475 0.35 22.89 -0.73
CA ARG A 475 0.49 23.50 0.59
C ARG A 475 -0.67 23.02 1.43
N ASP A 476 -0.35 22.30 2.47
CA ASP A 476 -1.34 21.76 3.40
C ASP A 476 -1.03 22.23 4.83
N THR A 477 -1.99 22.85 5.48
CA THR A 477 -1.89 23.35 6.84
C THR A 477 -3.28 23.36 7.49
N GLU A 478 -3.33 23.47 8.81
CA GLU A 478 -4.57 23.50 9.60
C GLU A 478 -5.67 24.40 9.03
N HIS A 479 -5.31 25.54 8.45
CA HIS A 479 -6.29 26.56 8.00
C HIS A 479 -6.27 26.83 6.50
N TRP A 480 -5.26 26.36 5.76
CA TRP A 480 -5.06 26.69 4.37
C TRP A 480 -4.53 25.49 3.60
N ASN A 481 -5.36 24.99 2.70
CA ASN A 481 -4.96 23.98 1.72
C ASN A 481 -4.94 24.64 0.36
N LEU A 482 -3.83 24.51 -0.34
CA LEU A 482 -3.65 24.98 -1.70
C LEU A 482 -3.00 23.84 -2.49
N GLU A 483 -3.63 23.49 -3.58
CA GLU A 483 -3.12 22.52 -4.55
C GLU A 483 -3.15 23.16 -5.93
N MET A 484 -2.04 23.11 -6.62
CA MET A 484 -1.88 23.61 -7.99
C MET A 484 -1.19 22.52 -8.80
N GLY A 485 -1.91 21.96 -9.78
CA GLY A 485 -1.43 20.93 -10.69
C GLY A 485 -1.25 21.46 -12.11
N TYR A 486 -0.32 20.85 -12.81
CA TYR A 486 -0.13 21.01 -14.24
C TYR A 486 0.18 19.65 -14.85
N ASP A 487 -0.70 19.19 -15.72
CA ASP A 487 -0.59 17.93 -16.44
C ASP A 487 -0.50 18.20 -17.94
N HIS A 488 0.40 17.52 -18.58
CA HIS A 488 0.55 17.58 -20.03
C HIS A 488 1.00 16.23 -20.58
N SER A 489 0.36 15.79 -21.64
CA SER A 489 0.81 14.64 -22.42
C SER A 489 0.70 14.94 -23.92
N THR A 490 1.67 14.48 -24.69
CA THR A 490 1.57 14.54 -26.16
C THR A 490 0.60 13.47 -26.65
N PRO A 491 -0.13 13.69 -27.76
CA PRO A 491 -1.00 12.68 -28.36
C PRO A 491 -0.28 11.36 -28.70
N THR A 492 1.02 11.42 -28.90
CA THR A 492 1.89 10.29 -29.21
C THR A 492 2.47 9.59 -27.99
N PHE A 493 2.13 10.04 -26.78
CA PHE A 493 2.57 9.37 -25.56
C PHE A 493 1.84 8.05 -25.37
N ARG A 494 2.58 6.96 -25.32
CA ARG A 494 2.09 5.60 -25.10
C ARG A 494 3.00 4.89 -24.11
N PHE A 495 2.42 4.00 -23.30
CA PHE A 495 3.14 3.05 -22.46
C PHE A 495 2.51 1.67 -22.61
N HIS A 496 3.30 0.62 -22.42
CA HIS A 496 2.91 -0.76 -22.70
C HIS A 496 3.16 -1.66 -21.48
#